data_3b5b09c3d073563117c561cd4739bf3a
#
_entry.id   3b5b09c3d073563117c561cd4739bf3a
#
_cell.length_a   1.000
_cell.length_b   1.000
_cell.length_c   1.000
_cell.angle_alpha   90.00
_cell.angle_beta   90.00
_cell.angle_gamma   90.00
#
_symmetry.space_group_name_H-M   'P 1'
#
loop_
_entity.id
_entity.type
_entity.pdbx_description
1 polymer ?
#
loop_
_entity_poly.entity_id
_entity_poly.type
_entity_poly.pdbx_seq_one_letter_code
_entity_poly.pdbx_strand_id
1 'polypeptide(L)'
;MSNWYTSQSLTFESDKITITETGEEVMMDWEIPLMSASAAYITEGGGDILEVGFGMGIASNHIQSHSISSHIIVENHPEIIPKAVEWASGKSNVTIISQSWYDVKDSL
;
A
#
# COMPACT_ATOMS: atom_id res chain seq x y z
N MET A 1 13.60 -14.39 -2.57
CA MET A 1 13.33 -13.01 -2.18
C MET A 1 14.02 -12.65 -0.88
N SER A 2 14.64 -11.50 -0.84
CA SER A 2 15.32 -11.03 0.36
C SER A 2 14.33 -10.63 1.46
N ASN A 3 14.65 -10.97 2.70
CA ASN A 3 13.88 -10.55 3.88
C ASN A 3 14.42 -9.25 4.51
N TRP A 4 15.38 -8.60 3.82
CA TRP A 4 16.03 -7.41 4.37
C TRP A 4 15.03 -6.34 4.77
N TYR A 5 14.12 -6.00 3.87
CA TYR A 5 13.14 -4.95 4.12
C TYR A 5 12.21 -5.30 5.29
N THR A 6 11.67 -6.54 5.30
CA THR A 6 10.72 -6.95 6.34
C THR A 6 11.34 -7.09 7.72
N SER A 7 12.67 -7.20 7.80
CA SER A 7 13.39 -7.26 9.08
C SER A 7 13.76 -5.88 9.62
N GLN A 8 13.55 -4.80 8.85
CA GLN A 8 13.88 -3.44 9.27
C GLN A 8 12.74 -2.82 10.07
N SER A 9 13.09 -2.09 11.12
CA SER A 9 12.12 -1.27 11.85
C SER A 9 11.85 0.01 11.06
N LEU A 10 10.60 0.47 11.08
CA LEU A 10 10.19 1.66 10.38
C LEU A 10 9.84 2.78 11.34
N THR A 11 10.12 4.01 10.93
CA THR A 11 9.70 5.22 11.63
C THR A 11 8.57 5.86 10.82
N PHE A 12 7.42 6.05 11.46
CA PHE A 12 6.24 6.64 10.84
C PHE A 12 6.12 8.09 11.29
N GLU A 13 6.15 9.01 10.32
CA GLU A 13 5.94 10.42 10.56
C GLU A 13 4.72 10.86 9.74
N SER A 14 4.23 12.07 9.99
CA SER A 14 3.04 12.57 9.28
C SER A 14 3.24 12.71 7.78
N ASP A 15 4.48 12.88 7.33
CA ASP A 15 4.82 13.17 5.94
C ASP A 15 5.69 12.11 5.28
N LYS A 16 6.15 11.09 6.02
CA LYS A 16 7.04 10.08 5.45
C LYS A 16 7.12 8.82 6.29
N ILE A 17 7.65 7.76 5.67
CA ILE A 17 8.07 6.54 6.35
C ILE A 17 9.55 6.34 6.04
N THR A 18 10.35 6.07 7.05
CA THR A 18 11.79 5.79 6.90
C THR A 18 12.17 4.51 7.60
N ILE A 19 13.31 3.92 7.17
CA ILE A 19 13.92 2.81 7.89
C ILE A 19 14.64 3.40 9.09
N THR A 20 14.27 2.98 10.30
CA THR A 20 14.73 3.59 11.55
C THR A 20 16.26 3.62 11.67
N GLU A 21 16.94 2.52 11.30
CA GLU A 21 18.38 2.40 11.50
C GLU A 21 19.21 3.21 10.50
N THR A 22 18.74 3.36 9.27
CA THR A 22 19.51 3.99 8.20
C THR A 22 18.99 5.37 7.80
N GLY A 23 17.74 5.69 8.16
CA GLY A 23 17.08 6.91 7.72
C GLY A 23 16.64 6.89 6.25
N GLU A 24 16.79 5.75 5.57
CA GLU A 24 16.37 5.64 4.18
C GLU A 24 14.86 5.81 4.04
N GLU A 25 14.46 6.53 2.99
CA GLU A 25 13.07 6.83 2.74
C GLU A 25 12.34 5.62 2.17
N VAL A 26 11.19 5.28 2.78
CA VAL A 26 10.27 4.28 2.24
C VAL A 26 9.16 4.98 1.47
N MET A 27 8.64 6.09 2.02
CA MET A 27 7.57 6.85 1.40
C MET A 27 7.60 8.29 1.89
N MET A 28 7.32 9.24 1.01
CA MET A 28 7.34 10.67 1.30
C MET A 28 6.07 11.34 0.78
N ASP A 29 5.65 12.41 1.46
CA ASP A 29 4.44 13.14 1.08
C ASP A 29 4.54 13.87 -0.25
N TRP A 30 5.74 14.20 -0.71
CA TRP A 30 5.93 14.84 -2.02
C TRP A 30 5.50 13.94 -3.18
N GLU A 31 5.31 12.64 -2.92
CA GLU A 31 4.83 11.69 -3.91
C GLU A 31 3.31 11.79 -4.12
N ILE A 32 2.59 12.51 -3.26
CA ILE A 32 1.12 12.59 -3.30
C ILE A 32 0.57 12.99 -4.67
N PRO A 33 1.08 14.04 -5.35
CA PRO A 33 0.54 14.40 -6.67
C PRO A 33 0.71 13.29 -7.69
N LEU A 34 1.84 12.57 -7.65
CA LEU A 34 2.10 11.45 -8.54
C LEU A 34 1.15 10.29 -8.23
N MET A 35 0.96 9.98 -6.96
CA MET A 35 0.07 8.91 -6.53
C MET A 35 -1.38 9.20 -6.89
N SER A 36 -1.82 10.45 -6.73
CA SER A 36 -3.16 10.88 -7.09
C SER A 36 -3.41 10.71 -8.60
N ALA A 37 -2.46 11.15 -9.42
CA ALA A 37 -2.56 11.01 -10.87
C ALA A 37 -2.56 9.55 -11.31
N SER A 38 -1.71 8.72 -10.69
CA SER A 38 -1.64 7.29 -10.98
C SER A 38 -2.95 6.59 -10.60
N ALA A 39 -3.51 6.91 -9.44
CA ALA A 39 -4.78 6.34 -9.00
C ALA A 39 -5.91 6.70 -9.95
N ALA A 40 -5.99 7.95 -10.38
CA ALA A 40 -7.01 8.39 -11.34
C ALA A 40 -6.90 7.64 -12.65
N TYR A 41 -5.68 7.42 -13.14
CA TYR A 41 -5.45 6.70 -14.39
C TYR A 41 -5.88 5.24 -14.30
N ILE A 42 -5.45 4.52 -13.27
CA ILE A 42 -5.74 3.09 -13.15
C ILE A 42 -7.19 2.79 -12.82
N THR A 43 -7.91 3.75 -12.23
CA THR A 43 -9.32 3.57 -11.87
C THR A 43 -10.29 4.13 -12.90
N GLU A 44 -9.81 4.66 -14.00
CA GLU A 44 -10.63 5.32 -15.04
C GLU A 44 -11.78 4.44 -15.52
N GLY A 45 -11.54 3.15 -15.70
CA GLY A 45 -12.58 2.20 -16.13
C GLY A 45 -13.32 1.51 -14.98
N GLY A 46 -13.03 1.86 -13.73
CA GLY A 46 -13.53 1.12 -12.56
C GLY A 46 -12.91 -0.26 -12.45
N GLY A 47 -13.71 -1.26 -12.02
CA GLY A 47 -13.30 -2.64 -12.01
C GLY A 47 -12.46 -3.04 -10.79
N ASP A 48 -11.63 -4.06 -10.97
CA ASP A 48 -10.83 -4.65 -9.92
C ASP A 48 -9.41 -4.06 -9.90
N ILE A 49 -8.99 -3.55 -8.76
CA ILE A 49 -7.69 -2.89 -8.61
C ILE A 49 -6.78 -3.73 -7.74
N LEU A 50 -5.55 -3.93 -8.18
CA LEU A 50 -4.49 -4.58 -7.42
C LEU A 50 -3.43 -3.55 -7.08
N GLU A 51 -3.12 -3.44 -5.79
CA GLU A 51 -2.08 -2.54 -5.29
C GLU A 51 -1.02 -3.34 -4.55
N VAL A 52 0.25 -3.11 -4.89
CA VAL A 52 1.38 -3.75 -4.20
C VAL A 52 2.05 -2.70 -3.33
N GLY A 53 1.99 -2.93 -2.01
CA GLY A 53 2.50 -2.00 -1.01
C GLY A 53 1.47 -0.97 -0.58
N PHE A 54 1.24 -0.87 0.72
CA PHE A 54 0.28 0.07 1.31
C PHE A 54 0.94 1.39 1.71
N GLY A 55 2.12 1.33 2.33
CA GLY A 55 2.84 2.49 2.81
C GLY A 55 2.04 3.31 3.82
N MET A 56 1.81 4.58 3.50
CA MET A 56 1.01 5.51 4.32
C MET A 56 -0.48 5.48 3.96
N GLY A 57 -0.89 4.68 2.99
CA GLY A 57 -2.27 4.62 2.55
C GLY A 57 -2.70 5.73 1.61
N ILE A 58 -1.76 6.54 1.11
CA ILE A 58 -2.09 7.69 0.27
C ILE A 58 -2.67 7.23 -1.07
N ALA A 59 -1.98 6.33 -1.77
CA ALA A 59 -2.49 5.79 -3.03
C ALA A 59 -3.79 5.03 -2.80
N SER A 60 -3.87 4.25 -1.73
CA SER A 60 -5.07 3.48 -1.39
C SER A 60 -6.28 4.39 -1.17
N ASN A 61 -6.11 5.52 -0.49
CA ASN A 61 -7.17 6.50 -0.29
C ASN A 61 -7.64 7.10 -1.62
N HIS A 62 -6.70 7.43 -2.51
CA HIS A 62 -7.05 7.96 -3.83
C HIS A 62 -7.81 6.94 -4.66
N ILE A 63 -7.38 5.66 -4.63
CA ILE A 63 -8.05 4.58 -5.34
C ILE A 63 -9.48 4.43 -4.82
N GLN A 64 -9.68 4.44 -3.50
CA GLN A 64 -11.01 4.29 -2.89
C GLN A 64 -11.93 5.48 -3.15
N SER A 65 -11.39 6.63 -3.54
CA SER A 65 -12.21 7.78 -3.90
C SER A 65 -12.90 7.62 -5.27
N HIS A 66 -12.54 6.60 -6.03
CA HIS A 66 -13.13 6.31 -7.34
C HIS A 66 -14.11 5.14 -7.25
N SER A 67 -14.98 5.01 -8.26
CA SER A 67 -15.95 3.92 -8.32
C SER A 67 -15.28 2.65 -8.85
N ILE A 68 -14.88 1.76 -7.96
CA ILE A 68 -14.22 0.50 -8.27
C ILE A 68 -14.99 -0.67 -7.68
N SER A 69 -14.81 -1.87 -8.27
CA SER A 69 -15.50 -3.08 -7.81
C SER A 69 -14.78 -3.73 -6.63
N SER A 70 -13.46 -3.87 -6.72
CA SER A 70 -12.66 -4.47 -5.66
C SER A 70 -11.26 -3.86 -5.62
N HIS A 71 -10.62 -3.98 -4.47
CA HIS A 71 -9.29 -3.44 -4.22
C HIS A 71 -8.51 -4.44 -3.39
N ILE A 72 -7.52 -5.08 -4.00
CA ILE A 72 -6.64 -6.03 -3.33
C ILE A 72 -5.32 -5.35 -3.06
N ILE A 73 -4.87 -5.37 -1.81
CA ILE A 73 -3.61 -4.77 -1.41
C ILE A 73 -2.68 -5.88 -0.91
N VAL A 74 -1.51 -6.01 -1.54
CA VAL A 74 -0.48 -6.96 -1.14
C VAL A 74 0.59 -6.19 -0.37
N GLU A 75 0.80 -6.55 0.90
CA GLU A 75 1.77 -5.89 1.77
C GLU A 75 2.50 -6.94 2.60
N ASN A 76 3.82 -6.85 2.67
CA ASN A 76 4.60 -7.85 3.39
C ASN A 76 5.35 -7.32 4.62
N HIS A 77 5.38 -6.02 4.85
CA HIS A 77 6.11 -5.50 6.02
C HIS A 77 5.27 -5.62 7.30
N PRO A 78 5.81 -6.26 8.35
CA PRO A 78 5.03 -6.55 9.56
C PRO A 78 4.59 -5.30 10.34
N GLU A 79 5.22 -4.16 10.13
CA GLU A 79 4.81 -2.91 10.79
C GLU A 79 3.81 -2.12 9.96
N ILE A 80 3.68 -2.40 8.67
CA ILE A 80 2.68 -1.74 7.80
C ILE A 80 1.38 -2.54 7.75
N ILE A 81 1.46 -3.87 7.78
CA ILE A 81 0.27 -4.74 7.70
C ILE A 81 -0.83 -4.35 8.69
N PRO A 82 -0.54 -4.14 10.00
CA PRO A 82 -1.60 -3.75 10.94
C PRO A 82 -2.28 -2.44 10.57
N LYS A 83 -1.53 -1.49 10.01
CA LYS A 83 -2.07 -0.21 9.58
C LYS A 83 -2.99 -0.38 8.38
N ALA A 84 -2.62 -1.25 7.44
CA ALA A 84 -3.45 -1.55 6.27
C ALA A 84 -4.75 -2.25 6.69
N VAL A 85 -4.66 -3.21 7.61
CA VAL A 85 -5.83 -3.94 8.12
C VAL A 85 -6.79 -2.98 8.83
N GLU A 86 -6.27 -2.07 9.66
CA GLU A 86 -7.09 -1.06 10.34
C GLU A 86 -7.76 -0.13 9.32
N TRP A 87 -7.02 0.33 8.32
CA TRP A 87 -7.55 1.18 7.26
C TRP A 87 -8.67 0.48 6.49
N ALA A 88 -8.50 -0.82 6.21
CA ALA A 88 -9.48 -1.61 5.45
C ALA A 88 -10.75 -1.92 6.26
N SER A 89 -10.70 -1.75 7.57
CA SER A 89 -11.85 -2.01 8.45
C SER A 89 -13.05 -1.17 8.02
N GLY A 90 -14.18 -1.81 7.78
CA GLY A 90 -15.38 -1.14 7.31
C GLY A 90 -15.47 -0.94 5.80
N LYS A 91 -14.45 -1.33 5.05
CA LYS A 91 -14.44 -1.25 3.58
C LYS A 91 -14.71 -2.63 3.01
N SER A 92 -15.93 -2.86 2.53
CA SER A 92 -16.36 -4.20 2.09
C SER A 92 -15.69 -4.69 0.81
N ASN A 93 -15.13 -3.78 0.01
CA ASN A 93 -14.50 -4.14 -1.27
C ASN A 93 -12.96 -4.26 -1.17
N VAL A 94 -12.39 -4.21 0.01
CA VAL A 94 -10.93 -4.27 0.20
C VAL A 94 -10.51 -5.59 0.81
N THR A 95 -9.46 -6.20 0.23
CA THR A 95 -8.82 -7.40 0.75
C THR A 95 -7.34 -7.13 0.96
N ILE A 96 -6.82 -7.44 2.15
CA ILE A 96 -5.40 -7.31 2.46
C ILE A 96 -4.76 -8.70 2.39
N ILE A 97 -3.72 -8.84 1.57
CA ILE A 97 -2.92 -10.07 1.49
C ILE A 97 -1.58 -9.79 2.17
N SER A 98 -1.37 -10.43 3.33
CA SER A 98 -0.19 -10.22 4.16
C SER A 98 0.96 -11.12 3.71
N GLN A 99 1.42 -10.95 2.47
CA GLN A 99 2.48 -11.74 1.88
C GLN A 99 3.32 -10.88 0.95
N SER A 100 4.47 -11.43 0.53
CA SER A 100 5.28 -10.82 -0.50
C SER A 100 4.59 -10.94 -1.86
N TRP A 101 4.65 -9.88 -2.67
CA TRP A 101 4.18 -9.95 -4.06
C TRP A 101 4.81 -11.12 -4.81
N TYR A 102 6.09 -11.36 -4.53
CA TYR A 102 6.83 -12.45 -5.17
C TYR A 102 6.19 -13.81 -4.91
N ASP A 103 5.60 -14.00 -3.73
CA ASP A 103 5.00 -15.28 -3.34
C ASP A 103 3.57 -15.44 -3.87
N VAL A 104 2.85 -14.34 -4.14
CA VAL A 104 1.42 -14.42 -4.50
C VAL A 104 1.12 -14.08 -5.95
N LYS A 105 2.06 -13.51 -6.69
CA LYS A 105 1.81 -13.00 -8.05
C LYS A 105 1.24 -14.05 -9.02
N ASP A 106 1.59 -15.30 -8.83
CA ASP A 106 1.14 -16.37 -9.72
C ASP A 106 -0.25 -16.93 -9.34
N SER A 107 -0.77 -16.55 -8.17
CA SER A 107 -2.08 -17.01 -7.71
C SER A 107 -3.17 -15.93 -7.84
N LEU A 108 -2.80 -14.75 -8.31
CA LEU A 108 -3.75 -13.64 -8.49
C LEU A 108 -4.30 -13.55 -9.90
#